data_b444df819258909746ed2d8a4e3fa631
#
_entry.id   b444df819258909746ed2d8a4e3fa631
#
_cell.length_a   1.000
_cell.length_b   1.000
_cell.length_c   1.000
_cell.angle_alpha   90.00
_cell.angle_beta   90.00
_cell.angle_gamma   90.00
#
_symmetry.space_group_name_H-M   'P 1'
#
loop_
_entity.id
_entity.type
_entity.pdbx_description
1 polymer ?
#
loop_
_entity_poly.entity_id
_entity_poly.type
_entity_poly.pdbx_seq_one_letter_code
_entity_poly.pdbx_strand_id
1 'polypeptide(L)'
;MSESNNLCIVSVREILNDNLIIPEYQRPYRWSTESALTLVSDTYSAFQNKVSEYRIGSVVLHKIDEKMNVVDGQQRLTTLSIMLYCFYKRTKNEEYKNMSKLFNAEYNELSTRAIIDNLETITRKISEIDDVVLERYISYVLNECTLVKIVTDSEQEAFQFFDSQNSRGKELAPHDLLKSYHLREMHDDSESEKVQIINLWENTSQKKLGLLFEKNLFPLVKWYKTQDGLNYSVKDIKTFKGIKKNNNYNFSVYNRAANLYIERFNDEGMYELTSGKRVNQFQLTQPLIAGKRFFQYSLYYADLYDMVEEHIDFKFKDIFANKVYESTGDGYVKTLFINVVMFYIDKFNFDALTDSRLKFFFRWAYSLRLTMKAVYKESVNNYAQGKGRTGQNRTLEGAW
;
A
#
# COMPACT_ATOMS: atom_id res chain seq x y z
N MET A 1 21.41 18.33 -21.47
CA MET A 1 20.71 19.55 -21.03
C MET A 1 20.18 19.25 -19.64
N SER A 2 20.65 20.00 -18.65
CA SER A 2 20.21 19.80 -17.25
C SER A 2 18.75 20.23 -17.14
N GLU A 3 17.86 19.26 -16.96
CA GLU A 3 16.46 19.50 -16.64
C GLU A 3 16.40 20.24 -15.31
N SER A 4 15.89 21.47 -15.36
CA SER A 4 15.77 22.32 -14.19
C SER A 4 14.58 21.85 -13.36
N ASN A 5 14.84 21.10 -12.30
CA ASN A 5 13.84 20.86 -11.27
C ASN A 5 13.42 22.21 -10.68
N ASN A 6 12.21 22.64 -11.00
CA ASN A 6 11.66 23.88 -10.47
C ASN A 6 11.18 23.64 -9.03
N LEU A 7 12.01 23.97 -8.06
CA LEU A 7 11.65 24.00 -6.63
C LEU A 7 11.36 25.43 -6.25
N CYS A 8 10.15 25.73 -5.84
CA CYS A 8 9.73 27.05 -5.38
C CYS A 8 8.79 26.97 -4.17
N ILE A 9 8.74 28.04 -3.42
CA ILE A 9 7.74 28.23 -2.37
C ILE A 9 6.59 29.00 -3.01
N VAL A 10 5.39 28.46 -2.90
CA VAL A 10 4.17 29.07 -3.46
C VAL A 10 3.10 29.18 -2.39
N SER A 11 2.24 30.18 -2.52
CA SER A 11 1.06 30.32 -1.69
C SER A 11 0.00 29.28 -2.02
N VAL A 12 -0.96 29.09 -1.11
CA VAL A 12 -2.13 28.23 -1.37
C VAL A 12 -2.92 28.76 -2.58
N ARG A 13 -3.01 30.08 -2.76
CA ARG A 13 -3.66 30.69 -3.92
C ARG A 13 -2.98 30.27 -5.24
N GLU A 14 -1.67 30.36 -5.28
CA GLU A 14 -0.91 30.03 -6.49
C GLU A 14 -1.03 28.56 -6.86
N ILE A 15 -0.84 27.65 -5.90
CA ILE A 15 -0.89 26.21 -6.19
C ILE A 15 -2.28 25.73 -6.60
N LEU A 16 -3.36 26.26 -6.02
CA LEU A 16 -4.72 25.86 -6.35
C LEU A 16 -5.21 26.43 -7.69
N ASN A 17 -4.58 27.49 -8.18
CA ASN A 17 -4.83 28.01 -9.54
C ASN A 17 -4.10 27.21 -10.63
N ASP A 18 -3.15 26.34 -10.28
CA ASP A 18 -2.53 25.45 -11.24
C ASP A 18 -3.54 24.48 -11.84
N ASN A 19 -3.25 23.98 -13.04
CA ASN A 19 -4.06 22.95 -13.69
C ASN A 19 -3.81 21.58 -13.05
N LEU A 20 -4.15 21.43 -11.76
CA LEU A 20 -3.93 20.22 -10.98
C LEU A 20 -4.84 19.10 -11.45
N ILE A 21 -4.24 17.91 -11.60
CA ILE A 21 -4.94 16.66 -11.88
C ILE A 21 -4.47 15.61 -10.86
N ILE A 22 -5.41 14.88 -10.32
CA ILE A 22 -5.12 13.68 -9.54
C ILE A 22 -5.14 12.50 -10.51
N PRO A 23 -3.98 11.89 -10.82
CA PRO A 23 -3.95 10.72 -11.69
C PRO A 23 -4.74 9.55 -11.10
N GLU A 24 -5.35 8.75 -11.95
CA GLU A 24 -6.20 7.62 -11.54
C GLU A 24 -5.44 6.55 -10.74
N TYR A 25 -4.11 6.46 -10.91
CA TYR A 25 -3.25 5.58 -10.13
C TYR A 25 -2.98 6.08 -8.70
N GLN A 26 -3.37 7.30 -8.34
CA GLN A 26 -3.24 7.79 -6.98
C GLN A 26 -4.21 7.06 -6.04
N ARG A 27 -3.76 6.90 -4.77
CA ARG A 27 -4.65 6.34 -3.76
C ARG A 27 -5.87 7.24 -3.57
N PRO A 28 -7.02 6.67 -3.17
CA PRO A 28 -8.19 7.48 -2.84
C PRO A 28 -7.89 8.54 -1.77
N TYR A 29 -8.63 9.64 -1.79
CA TYR A 29 -8.62 10.58 -0.68
C TYR A 29 -9.17 9.89 0.57
N ARG A 30 -8.37 9.83 1.64
CA ARG A 30 -8.69 9.05 2.87
C ARG A 30 -8.37 9.78 4.16
N TRP A 31 -8.10 11.08 4.13
CA TRP A 31 -7.93 11.81 5.37
C TRP A 31 -9.19 11.69 6.23
N SER A 32 -8.98 11.28 7.49
CA SER A 32 -10.03 11.29 8.49
C SER A 32 -10.46 12.74 8.80
N THR A 33 -11.64 12.88 9.36
CA THR A 33 -12.13 14.19 9.83
C THR A 33 -11.17 14.85 10.84
N GLU A 34 -10.50 14.04 11.66
CA GLU A 34 -9.45 14.51 12.57
C GLU A 34 -8.26 15.11 11.82
N SER A 35 -7.75 14.40 10.79
CA SER A 35 -6.61 14.89 9.99
C SER A 35 -6.96 16.17 9.22
N ALA A 36 -8.17 16.26 8.66
CA ALA A 36 -8.64 17.44 7.97
C ALA A 36 -8.84 18.62 8.92
N LEU A 37 -9.42 18.40 10.10
CA LEU A 37 -9.55 19.42 11.15
C LEU A 37 -8.20 19.89 11.71
N THR A 38 -7.22 18.99 11.78
CA THR A 38 -5.86 19.38 12.20
C THR A 38 -5.31 20.45 11.26
N LEU A 39 -5.41 20.26 9.93
CA LEU A 39 -4.98 21.27 8.97
C LEU A 39 -5.71 22.62 9.16
N VAL A 40 -7.04 22.59 9.35
CA VAL A 40 -7.86 23.80 9.61
C VAL A 40 -7.43 24.45 10.91
N SER A 41 -7.25 23.69 11.98
CA SER A 41 -6.89 24.19 13.30
C SER A 41 -5.47 24.77 13.33
N ASP A 42 -4.53 24.14 12.66
CA ASP A 42 -3.14 24.59 12.57
C ASP A 42 -3.04 25.91 11.81
N THR A 43 -3.71 26.02 10.66
CA THR A 43 -3.75 27.26 9.88
C THR A 43 -4.50 28.37 10.62
N TYR A 44 -5.57 28.06 11.35
CA TYR A 44 -6.29 29.03 12.16
C TYR A 44 -5.46 29.49 13.39
N SER A 45 -4.76 28.59 14.05
CA SER A 45 -3.86 28.91 15.14
C SER A 45 -2.69 29.80 14.69
N ALA A 46 -2.12 29.50 13.50
CA ALA A 46 -1.07 30.33 12.91
C ALA A 46 -1.58 31.73 12.60
N PHE A 47 -2.80 31.85 12.05
CA PHE A 47 -3.47 33.14 11.84
C PHE A 47 -3.67 33.91 13.15
N GLN A 48 -4.21 33.26 14.19
CA GLN A 48 -4.43 33.91 15.50
C GLN A 48 -3.13 34.40 16.12
N ASN A 49 -2.06 33.61 15.98
CA ASN A 49 -0.73 33.94 16.48
C ASN A 49 0.04 34.91 15.57
N LYS A 50 -0.57 35.43 14.50
CA LYS A 50 0.00 36.36 13.52
C LYS A 50 1.34 35.87 12.95
N VAL A 51 1.45 34.58 12.66
CA VAL A 51 2.61 34.00 11.98
C VAL A 51 2.66 34.57 10.56
N SER A 52 3.77 35.16 10.17
CA SER A 52 3.88 35.87 8.89
C SER A 52 3.84 34.92 7.67
N GLU A 53 4.34 33.68 7.84
CA GLU A 53 4.28 32.64 6.83
C GLU A 53 4.11 31.26 7.53
N TYR A 54 3.06 30.54 7.17
CA TYR A 54 2.83 29.19 7.71
C TYR A 54 3.02 28.14 6.61
N ARG A 55 4.00 27.24 6.80
CA ARG A 55 4.32 26.21 5.85
C ARG A 55 3.50 24.95 6.07
N ILE A 56 2.56 24.67 5.16
CA ILE A 56 1.68 23.49 5.20
C ILE A 56 2.45 22.19 4.86
N GLY A 57 3.45 22.27 3.99
CA GLY A 57 4.26 21.12 3.59
C GLY A 57 4.79 21.22 2.18
N SER A 58 4.98 20.05 1.51
CA SER A 58 5.48 19.97 0.14
C SER A 58 4.45 19.31 -0.79
N VAL A 59 4.55 19.63 -2.07
CA VAL A 59 3.79 19.03 -3.16
C VAL A 59 4.74 18.68 -4.30
N VAL A 60 4.65 17.48 -4.83
CA VAL A 60 5.41 17.02 -5.99
C VAL A 60 4.47 16.86 -7.17
N LEU A 61 4.78 17.54 -8.25
CA LEU A 61 3.98 17.59 -9.47
C LEU A 61 4.80 17.07 -10.66
N HIS A 62 4.19 16.20 -11.44
CA HIS A 62 4.70 15.79 -12.74
C HIS A 62 3.97 16.59 -13.82
N LYS A 63 4.72 17.40 -14.56
CA LYS A 63 4.17 18.24 -15.63
C LYS A 63 4.08 17.43 -16.92
N ILE A 64 2.86 17.39 -17.49
CA ILE A 64 2.60 16.85 -18.83
C ILE A 64 1.81 17.92 -19.58
N ASP A 65 2.40 18.51 -20.59
CA ASP A 65 1.84 19.66 -21.30
C ASP A 65 1.46 20.78 -20.32
N GLU A 66 0.18 21.19 -20.32
CA GLU A 66 -0.37 22.22 -19.41
C GLU A 66 -0.96 21.63 -18.13
N LYS A 67 -0.81 20.31 -17.91
CA LYS A 67 -1.40 19.61 -16.78
C LYS A 67 -0.32 19.34 -15.72
N MET A 68 -0.71 19.53 -14.45
CA MET A 68 0.12 19.26 -13.27
C MET A 68 -0.42 18.03 -12.53
N ASN A 69 0.13 16.86 -12.85
CA ASN A 69 -0.25 15.60 -12.20
C ASN A 69 0.31 15.56 -10.78
N VAL A 70 -0.55 15.42 -9.80
CA VAL A 70 -0.17 15.38 -8.39
C VAL A 70 0.44 14.02 -8.06
N VAL A 71 1.75 13.96 -7.81
CA VAL A 71 2.47 12.75 -7.39
C VAL A 71 2.53 12.64 -5.87
N ASP A 72 2.73 13.76 -5.17
CA ASP A 72 2.62 13.84 -3.71
C ASP A 72 1.89 15.11 -3.28
N GLY A 73 1.26 15.06 -2.10
CA GLY A 73 0.48 16.16 -1.53
C GLY A 73 -1.00 16.10 -1.85
N GLN A 74 -1.50 15.08 -2.54
CA GLN A 74 -2.92 14.92 -2.89
C GLN A 74 -3.87 15.16 -1.72
N GLN A 75 -3.63 14.53 -0.57
CA GLN A 75 -4.52 14.65 0.60
C GLN A 75 -4.64 16.10 1.06
N ARG A 76 -3.51 16.83 1.11
CA ARG A 76 -3.49 18.27 1.47
C ARG A 76 -4.20 19.13 0.45
N LEU A 77 -3.90 18.95 -0.83
CA LEU A 77 -4.51 19.72 -1.91
C LEU A 77 -6.03 19.51 -1.98
N THR A 78 -6.50 18.27 -1.83
CA THR A 78 -7.92 17.96 -1.77
C THR A 78 -8.57 18.61 -0.55
N THR A 79 -7.94 18.56 0.63
CA THR A 79 -8.50 19.21 1.83
C THR A 79 -8.52 20.73 1.69
N LEU A 80 -7.49 21.36 1.14
CA LEU A 80 -7.48 22.80 0.83
C LEU A 80 -8.61 23.17 -0.15
N SER A 81 -8.86 22.34 -1.16
CA SER A 81 -9.98 22.52 -2.07
C SER A 81 -11.33 22.43 -1.34
N ILE A 82 -11.51 21.47 -0.43
CA ILE A 82 -12.70 21.38 0.43
C ILE A 82 -12.85 22.66 1.26
N MET A 83 -11.76 23.17 1.86
CA MET A 83 -11.79 24.45 2.61
C MET A 83 -12.24 25.62 1.73
N LEU A 84 -11.74 25.73 0.49
CA LEU A 84 -12.19 26.76 -0.46
C LEU A 84 -13.70 26.66 -0.75
N TYR A 85 -14.20 25.45 -0.92
CA TYR A 85 -15.63 25.26 -1.13
C TYR A 85 -16.45 25.65 0.11
N CYS A 86 -15.97 25.41 1.31
CA CYS A 86 -16.59 25.88 2.54
C CYS A 86 -16.57 27.43 2.63
N PHE A 87 -15.46 28.06 2.23
CA PHE A 87 -15.37 29.52 2.13
C PHE A 87 -16.37 30.09 1.13
N TYR A 88 -16.46 29.47 -0.07
CA TYR A 88 -17.50 29.83 -1.04
C TYR A 88 -18.92 29.70 -0.46
N LYS A 89 -19.23 28.58 0.18
CA LYS A 89 -20.56 28.39 0.79
C LYS A 89 -20.92 29.49 1.79
N ARG A 90 -19.94 29.94 2.56
CA ARG A 90 -20.14 30.96 3.62
C ARG A 90 -20.21 32.39 3.06
N THR A 91 -19.27 32.73 2.17
CA THR A 91 -19.10 34.11 1.66
C THR A 91 -19.87 34.38 0.36
N LYS A 92 -20.29 33.33 -0.39
CA LYS A 92 -20.86 33.39 -1.74
C LYS A 92 -19.95 34.02 -2.80
N ASN A 93 -18.64 34.12 -2.51
CA ASN A 93 -17.64 34.58 -3.45
C ASN A 93 -17.27 33.50 -4.45
N GLU A 94 -17.67 33.65 -5.72
CA GLU A 94 -17.45 32.69 -6.83
C GLU A 94 -15.95 32.48 -7.13
N GLU A 95 -15.06 33.40 -6.76
CA GLU A 95 -13.61 33.25 -6.92
C GLU A 95 -13.15 31.97 -6.24
N TYR A 96 -13.61 31.71 -5.01
CA TYR A 96 -13.17 30.54 -4.24
C TYR A 96 -13.65 29.21 -4.84
N LYS A 97 -14.82 29.21 -5.48
CA LYS A 97 -15.33 28.03 -6.18
C LYS A 97 -14.50 27.71 -7.44
N ASN A 98 -14.09 28.74 -8.16
CA ASN A 98 -13.42 28.60 -9.44
C ASN A 98 -11.90 28.41 -9.34
N MET A 99 -11.33 28.67 -8.17
CA MET A 99 -9.88 28.65 -7.93
C MET A 99 -9.28 27.24 -8.06
N SER A 100 -9.98 26.19 -7.64
CA SER A 100 -9.44 24.83 -7.67
C SER A 100 -10.14 23.96 -8.73
N LYS A 101 -9.38 23.44 -9.68
CA LYS A 101 -9.87 22.48 -10.68
C LYS A 101 -10.20 21.10 -10.10
N LEU A 102 -9.69 20.79 -8.90
CA LEU A 102 -9.96 19.53 -8.21
C LEU A 102 -11.44 19.34 -7.84
N PHE A 103 -12.25 20.39 -7.85
CA PHE A 103 -13.72 20.26 -7.70
C PHE A 103 -14.39 19.50 -8.84
N ASN A 104 -13.81 19.56 -10.03
CA ASN A 104 -14.34 18.89 -11.22
C ASN A 104 -13.69 17.53 -11.47
N ALA A 105 -12.82 17.07 -10.54
CA ALA A 105 -12.19 15.76 -10.64
C ALA A 105 -13.22 14.66 -10.38
N GLU A 106 -13.10 13.57 -11.12
CA GLU A 106 -13.86 12.36 -10.83
C GLU A 106 -13.21 11.62 -9.65
N TYR A 107 -14.00 11.39 -8.62
CA TYR A 107 -13.56 10.68 -7.42
C TYR A 107 -14.23 9.32 -7.33
N ASN A 108 -13.46 8.29 -6.95
CA ASN A 108 -14.03 7.00 -6.62
C ASN A 108 -14.94 7.06 -5.37
N GLU A 109 -15.74 6.03 -5.15
CA GLU A 109 -16.71 5.97 -4.05
C GLU A 109 -16.07 6.20 -2.67
N LEU A 110 -14.87 5.64 -2.41
CA LEU A 110 -14.15 5.81 -1.15
C LEU A 110 -13.71 7.26 -0.93
N SER A 111 -13.19 7.90 -1.96
CA SER A 111 -12.82 9.32 -1.91
C SER A 111 -14.06 10.20 -1.70
N THR A 112 -15.14 9.93 -2.40
CA THR A 112 -16.39 10.69 -2.33
C THR A 112 -16.94 10.69 -0.90
N ARG A 113 -16.96 9.53 -0.23
CA ARG A 113 -17.42 9.43 1.16
C ARG A 113 -16.55 10.28 2.08
N ALA A 114 -15.21 10.12 2.01
CA ALA A 114 -14.30 10.90 2.84
C ALA A 114 -14.36 12.40 2.57
N ILE A 115 -14.58 12.82 1.32
CA ILE A 115 -14.78 14.23 0.95
C ILE A 115 -16.06 14.78 1.57
N ILE A 116 -17.17 14.04 1.54
CA ILE A 116 -18.44 14.46 2.15
C ILE A 116 -18.29 14.61 3.66
N ASP A 117 -17.73 13.63 4.36
CA ASP A 117 -17.52 13.66 5.80
C ASP A 117 -16.64 14.86 6.21
N ASN A 118 -15.57 15.11 5.46
CA ASN A 118 -14.67 16.24 5.71
C ASN A 118 -15.32 17.58 5.36
N LEU A 119 -16.12 17.64 4.30
CA LEU A 119 -16.88 18.84 3.92
C LEU A 119 -17.84 19.26 5.04
N GLU A 120 -18.61 18.32 5.58
CA GLU A 120 -19.54 18.59 6.68
C GLU A 120 -18.81 19.08 7.92
N THR A 121 -17.72 18.40 8.26
CA THR A 121 -16.95 18.69 9.47
C THR A 121 -16.24 20.05 9.38
N ILE A 122 -15.62 20.36 8.24
CA ILE A 122 -14.94 21.66 8.00
C ILE A 122 -15.99 22.79 7.92
N THR A 123 -17.15 22.54 7.28
CA THR A 123 -18.25 23.54 7.23
C THR A 123 -18.70 23.93 8.64
N ARG A 124 -18.87 22.95 9.52
CA ARG A 124 -19.23 23.20 10.93
C ARG A 124 -18.17 24.06 11.61
N LYS A 125 -16.89 23.70 11.43
CA LYS A 125 -15.79 24.44 12.06
C LYS A 125 -15.68 25.88 11.56
N ILE A 126 -15.86 26.12 10.27
CA ILE A 126 -15.85 27.46 9.68
C ILE A 126 -17.08 28.29 10.11
N SER A 127 -18.23 27.65 10.36
CA SER A 127 -19.44 28.35 10.83
C SER A 127 -19.30 28.94 12.24
N GLU A 128 -18.35 28.49 13.04
CA GLU A 128 -18.04 29.04 14.37
C GLU A 128 -17.26 30.35 14.31
N ILE A 129 -16.72 30.74 13.14
CA ILE A 129 -15.89 31.93 12.96
C ILE A 129 -16.78 33.13 12.60
N ASP A 130 -16.56 34.26 13.26
CA ASP A 130 -17.21 35.53 12.92
C ASP A 130 -16.85 35.97 11.50
N ASP A 131 -17.81 36.59 10.77
CA ASP A 131 -17.65 36.91 9.35
C ASP A 131 -16.48 37.84 9.07
N VAL A 132 -16.23 38.86 9.93
CA VAL A 132 -15.09 39.79 9.78
C VAL A 132 -13.77 39.10 10.02
N VAL A 133 -13.74 38.16 10.95
CA VAL A 133 -12.55 37.35 11.26
C VAL A 133 -12.33 36.34 10.12
N LEU A 134 -13.40 35.77 9.59
CA LEU A 134 -13.36 34.79 8.51
C LEU A 134 -12.72 35.38 7.24
N GLU A 135 -13.08 36.56 6.82
CA GLU A 135 -12.49 37.20 5.63
C GLU A 135 -10.96 37.36 5.77
N ARG A 136 -10.49 37.77 6.96
CA ARG A 136 -9.05 37.86 7.24
C ARG A 136 -8.38 36.49 7.30
N TYR A 137 -9.04 35.50 7.86
CA TYR A 137 -8.54 34.15 7.89
C TYR A 137 -8.44 33.53 6.49
N ILE A 138 -9.45 33.74 5.62
CA ILE A 138 -9.41 33.33 4.23
C ILE A 138 -8.20 33.96 3.51
N SER A 139 -8.03 35.28 3.66
CA SER A 139 -6.89 35.98 3.08
C SER A 139 -5.55 35.39 3.56
N TYR A 140 -5.45 35.08 4.84
CA TYR A 140 -4.27 34.48 5.45
C TYR A 140 -4.01 33.07 4.86
N VAL A 141 -5.02 32.22 4.78
CA VAL A 141 -4.88 30.87 4.20
C VAL A 141 -4.42 30.93 2.76
N LEU A 142 -4.97 31.85 1.98
CA LEU A 142 -4.67 31.96 0.56
C LEU A 142 -3.30 32.55 0.26
N ASN A 143 -2.83 33.53 1.04
CA ASN A 143 -1.67 34.31 0.68
C ASN A 143 -0.44 34.07 1.60
N GLU A 144 -0.66 33.76 2.88
CA GLU A 144 0.40 33.60 3.89
C GLU A 144 0.67 32.11 4.22
N CYS A 145 -0.28 31.20 3.89
CA CYS A 145 -0.02 29.77 3.96
C CYS A 145 0.67 29.32 2.68
N THR A 146 1.82 28.63 2.84
CA THR A 146 2.69 28.27 1.71
C THR A 146 2.97 26.76 1.64
N LEU A 147 3.38 26.32 0.45
CA LEU A 147 3.84 24.96 0.18
C LEU A 147 5.16 25.00 -0.60
N VAL A 148 5.99 23.99 -0.39
CA VAL A 148 7.15 23.75 -1.25
C VAL A 148 6.65 22.99 -2.49
N LYS A 149 6.60 23.67 -3.63
CA LYS A 149 6.21 23.11 -4.93
C LYS A 149 7.44 22.60 -5.63
N ILE A 150 7.43 21.32 -5.98
CA ILE A 150 8.46 20.66 -6.78
C ILE A 150 7.80 20.22 -8.07
N VAL A 151 8.31 20.73 -9.21
CA VAL A 151 7.81 20.38 -10.54
C VAL A 151 8.91 19.70 -11.31
N THR A 152 8.59 18.59 -11.96
CA THR A 152 9.49 17.89 -12.87
C THR A 152 8.73 17.41 -14.11
N ASP A 153 9.42 17.37 -15.25
CA ASP A 153 8.91 16.83 -16.50
C ASP A 153 9.11 15.30 -16.60
N SER A 154 9.77 14.71 -15.58
CA SER A 154 10.03 13.27 -15.49
C SER A 154 9.20 12.63 -14.39
N GLU A 155 8.30 11.71 -14.76
CA GLU A 155 7.52 10.92 -13.80
C GLU A 155 8.44 10.15 -12.83
N GLN A 156 9.57 9.64 -13.35
CA GLN A 156 10.55 8.91 -12.55
C GLN A 156 11.19 9.77 -11.46
N GLU A 157 11.52 11.02 -11.77
CA GLU A 157 12.06 11.97 -10.80
C GLU A 157 11.01 12.39 -9.78
N ALA A 158 9.77 12.61 -10.20
CA ALA A 158 8.67 12.91 -9.29
C ALA A 158 8.52 11.84 -8.21
N PHE A 159 8.57 10.57 -8.60
CA PHE A 159 8.54 9.46 -7.65
C PHE A 159 9.81 9.34 -6.78
N GLN A 160 10.99 9.73 -7.30
CA GLN A 160 12.20 9.79 -6.47
C GLN A 160 12.10 10.87 -5.38
N PHE A 161 11.55 12.03 -5.72
CA PHE A 161 11.27 13.08 -4.72
C PHE A 161 10.25 12.62 -3.68
N PHE A 162 9.19 11.96 -4.10
CA PHE A 162 8.20 11.36 -3.20
C PHE A 162 8.86 10.36 -2.23
N ASP A 163 9.66 9.42 -2.71
CA ASP A 163 10.37 8.43 -1.88
C ASP A 163 11.32 9.12 -0.88
N SER A 164 12.03 10.18 -1.32
CA SER A 164 12.99 10.90 -0.47
C SER A 164 12.32 11.71 0.64
N GLN A 165 11.17 12.31 0.36
CA GLN A 165 10.39 13.10 1.31
C GLN A 165 9.76 12.20 2.39
N ASN A 166 9.25 11.03 2.00
CA ASN A 166 8.62 10.09 2.93
C ASN A 166 9.62 9.46 3.92
N SER A 167 10.93 9.50 3.62
CA SER A 167 11.97 9.07 4.56
C SER A 167 12.18 10.02 5.75
N ARG A 168 11.57 11.21 5.72
CA ARG A 168 11.75 12.27 6.74
C ARG A 168 10.50 12.63 7.55
N GLY A 169 9.32 12.07 7.17
CA GLY A 169 8.02 12.35 7.81
C GLY A 169 7.45 11.16 8.60
N LYS A 170 6.12 11.10 8.77
CA LYS A 170 5.45 9.91 9.26
C LYS A 170 5.65 8.80 8.23
N GLU A 171 6.37 7.74 8.61
CA GLU A 171 6.70 6.65 7.70
C GLU A 171 5.43 6.09 7.04
N LEU A 172 5.45 6.01 5.72
CA LEU A 172 4.44 5.28 4.98
C LEU A 172 4.56 3.79 5.29
N ALA A 173 3.46 3.08 5.20
CA ALA A 173 3.49 1.64 5.33
C ALA A 173 4.36 1.02 4.21
N PRO A 174 5.11 -0.05 4.49
CA PRO A 174 6.00 -0.65 3.49
C PRO A 174 5.29 -1.02 2.18
N HIS A 175 4.03 -1.44 2.23
CA HIS A 175 3.23 -1.78 1.05
C HIS A 175 2.82 -0.55 0.22
N ASP A 176 2.66 0.63 0.83
CA ASP A 176 2.43 1.89 0.10
C ASP A 176 3.67 2.32 -0.69
N LEU A 177 4.86 2.17 -0.10
CA LEU A 177 6.13 2.43 -0.80
C LEU A 177 6.36 1.44 -1.95
N LEU A 178 6.01 0.17 -1.74
CA LEU A 178 6.07 -0.83 -2.82
C LEU A 178 5.09 -0.50 -3.94
N LYS A 179 3.86 -0.07 -3.61
CA LYS A 179 2.89 0.39 -4.60
C LYS A 179 3.50 1.48 -5.49
N SER A 180 4.01 2.55 -4.89
CA SER A 180 4.62 3.67 -5.62
C SER A 180 5.80 3.23 -6.48
N TYR A 181 6.67 2.37 -5.94
CA TYR A 181 7.81 1.83 -6.68
C TYR A 181 7.36 1.04 -7.92
N HIS A 182 6.39 0.13 -7.76
CA HIS A 182 5.96 -0.73 -8.87
C HIS A 182 5.13 0.01 -9.91
N LEU A 183 4.39 1.05 -9.52
CA LEU A 183 3.71 1.94 -10.47
C LEU A 183 4.71 2.64 -11.40
N ARG A 184 5.81 3.15 -10.84
CA ARG A 184 6.90 3.72 -11.63
C ARG A 184 7.48 2.71 -12.64
N GLU A 185 7.60 1.44 -12.27
CA GLU A 185 8.10 0.39 -13.17
C GLU A 185 7.05 -0.05 -14.23
N MET A 186 5.84 0.55 -14.21
CA MET A 186 4.76 0.34 -15.20
C MET A 186 4.71 1.45 -16.28
N HIS A 187 5.78 2.22 -16.44
CA HIS A 187 5.82 3.34 -17.41
C HIS A 187 5.47 2.94 -18.85
N ASP A 188 5.74 1.69 -19.26
CA ASP A 188 5.44 1.15 -20.59
C ASP A 188 4.04 0.50 -20.69
N ASP A 189 3.34 0.34 -19.56
CA ASP A 189 2.03 -0.27 -19.54
C ASP A 189 0.96 0.80 -19.86
N SER A 190 -0.15 0.40 -20.49
CA SER A 190 -1.24 1.34 -20.82
C SER A 190 -1.89 1.93 -19.57
N GLU A 191 -2.43 3.15 -19.67
CA GLU A 191 -3.14 3.79 -18.54
C GLU A 191 -4.32 2.93 -18.06
N SER A 192 -5.03 2.28 -18.99
CA SER A 192 -6.14 1.37 -18.63
C SER A 192 -5.69 0.18 -17.78
N GLU A 193 -4.52 -0.41 -18.08
CA GLU A 193 -3.97 -1.50 -17.27
C GLU A 193 -3.51 -1.02 -15.89
N LYS A 194 -2.90 0.17 -15.82
CA LYS A 194 -2.51 0.79 -14.55
C LYS A 194 -3.73 1.01 -13.67
N VAL A 195 -4.79 1.61 -14.23
CA VAL A 195 -6.04 1.88 -13.52
C VAL A 195 -6.69 0.60 -13.02
N GLN A 196 -6.81 -0.41 -13.89
CA GLN A 196 -7.43 -1.68 -13.53
C GLN A 196 -6.72 -2.35 -12.35
N ILE A 197 -5.39 -2.46 -12.41
CA ILE A 197 -4.62 -3.15 -11.36
C ILE A 197 -4.63 -2.37 -10.04
N ILE A 198 -4.64 -1.03 -10.13
CA ILE A 198 -4.71 -0.18 -8.95
C ILE A 198 -6.07 -0.25 -8.29
N ASN A 199 -7.14 -0.27 -9.07
CA ASN A 199 -8.48 -0.45 -8.52
C ASN A 199 -8.60 -1.77 -7.76
N LEU A 200 -8.04 -2.86 -8.28
CA LEU A 200 -8.00 -4.13 -7.56
C LEU A 200 -7.20 -4.03 -6.26
N TRP A 201 -6.04 -3.36 -6.29
CA TRP A 201 -5.22 -3.13 -5.11
C TRP A 201 -5.92 -2.29 -4.05
N GLU A 202 -6.54 -1.17 -4.45
CA GLU A 202 -7.23 -0.25 -3.53
C GLU A 202 -8.52 -0.83 -2.95
N ASN A 203 -9.19 -1.71 -3.68
CA ASN A 203 -10.35 -2.44 -3.19
C ASN A 203 -9.97 -3.53 -2.17
N THR A 204 -8.70 -3.94 -2.14
CA THR A 204 -8.20 -4.85 -1.12
C THR A 204 -7.89 -4.08 0.17
N SER A 205 -8.29 -4.61 1.32
CA SER A 205 -8.02 -3.97 2.61
C SER A 205 -6.53 -3.71 2.82
N GLN A 206 -6.14 -2.43 2.97
CA GLN A 206 -4.74 -2.04 3.18
C GLN A 206 -4.17 -2.64 4.48
N LYS A 207 -5.01 -2.79 5.52
CA LYS A 207 -4.62 -3.50 6.74
C LYS A 207 -4.32 -4.97 6.46
N LYS A 208 -5.14 -5.62 5.63
CA LYS A 208 -4.93 -7.02 5.21
C LYS A 208 -3.63 -7.17 4.43
N LEU A 209 -3.39 -6.30 3.44
CA LEU A 209 -2.13 -6.29 2.68
C LEU A 209 -0.91 -6.10 3.59
N GLY A 210 -0.96 -5.13 4.50
CA GLY A 210 0.12 -4.91 5.46
C GLY A 210 0.43 -6.16 6.29
N LEU A 211 -0.60 -6.82 6.83
CA LEU A 211 -0.45 -8.05 7.60
C LEU A 211 0.04 -9.23 6.75
N LEU A 212 -0.43 -9.36 5.50
CA LEU A 212 0.03 -10.37 4.56
C LEU A 212 1.53 -10.26 4.31
N PHE A 213 2.03 -9.05 4.05
CA PHE A 213 3.47 -8.83 3.87
C PHE A 213 4.25 -9.12 5.16
N GLU A 214 3.80 -8.60 6.31
CA GLU A 214 4.50 -8.71 7.58
C GLU A 214 4.53 -10.14 8.12
N LYS A 215 3.39 -10.84 8.10
CA LYS A 215 3.23 -12.12 8.80
C LYS A 215 3.36 -13.36 7.92
N ASN A 216 3.21 -13.19 6.60
CA ASN A 216 3.18 -14.31 5.67
C ASN A 216 4.27 -14.21 4.61
N LEU A 217 4.20 -13.25 3.68
CA LEU A 217 5.11 -13.23 2.53
C LEU A 217 6.57 -12.98 2.91
N PHE A 218 6.84 -12.00 3.78
CA PHE A 218 8.21 -11.70 4.19
C PHE A 218 8.85 -12.86 4.95
N PRO A 219 8.21 -13.42 5.99
CA PRO A 219 8.72 -14.61 6.64
C PRO A 219 8.97 -15.77 5.68
N LEU A 220 8.00 -16.10 4.80
CA LEU A 220 8.15 -17.23 3.87
C LEU A 220 9.34 -17.05 2.91
N VAL A 221 9.49 -15.86 2.32
CA VAL A 221 10.62 -15.55 1.42
C VAL A 221 11.96 -15.58 2.16
N LYS A 222 11.99 -15.23 3.45
CA LYS A 222 13.20 -15.27 4.27
C LYS A 222 13.51 -16.69 4.77
N TRP A 223 12.52 -17.38 5.30
CA TRP A 223 12.72 -18.74 5.83
C TRP A 223 13.16 -19.73 4.76
N TYR A 224 12.61 -19.62 3.54
CA TYR A 224 13.08 -20.41 2.41
C TYR A 224 14.59 -20.25 2.17
N LYS A 225 15.15 -19.08 2.45
CA LYS A 225 16.60 -18.77 2.36
C LYS A 225 17.34 -18.97 3.66
N THR A 226 16.74 -19.59 4.67
CA THR A 226 17.29 -19.73 6.02
C THR A 226 17.69 -18.40 6.68
N GLN A 227 16.95 -17.31 6.32
CA GLN A 227 17.15 -15.96 6.83
C GLN A 227 16.09 -15.58 7.85
N ASP A 228 16.39 -14.54 8.64
CA ASP A 228 15.44 -13.98 9.61
C ASP A 228 14.25 -13.34 8.91
N GLY A 229 13.03 -13.78 9.26
CA GLY A 229 11.76 -13.32 8.74
C GLY A 229 10.97 -12.41 9.70
N LEU A 230 11.61 -11.89 10.76
CA LEU A 230 10.97 -11.00 11.72
C LEU A 230 11.09 -9.53 11.36
N ASN A 231 10.25 -8.71 12.00
CA ASN A 231 10.34 -7.25 12.03
C ASN A 231 10.35 -6.61 10.63
N TYR A 232 9.47 -7.06 9.74
CA TYR A 232 9.29 -6.43 8.43
C TYR A 232 9.05 -4.93 8.55
N SER A 233 9.83 -4.15 7.83
CA SER A 233 9.85 -2.70 7.90
C SER A 233 10.13 -2.07 6.53
N VAL A 234 10.12 -0.75 6.47
CA VAL A 234 10.51 0.02 5.27
C VAL A 234 11.92 -0.36 4.78
N LYS A 235 12.83 -0.76 5.67
CA LYS A 235 14.20 -1.19 5.28
C LYS A 235 14.21 -2.49 4.47
N ASP A 236 13.14 -3.29 4.58
CA ASP A 236 13.03 -4.62 3.99
C ASP A 236 12.28 -4.65 2.66
N ILE A 237 11.73 -3.50 2.22
CA ILE A 237 10.97 -3.40 0.95
C ILE A 237 11.76 -3.91 -0.26
N LYS A 238 13.11 -3.86 -0.20
CA LYS A 238 13.98 -4.42 -1.24
C LYS A 238 13.69 -5.90 -1.55
N THR A 239 13.16 -6.65 -0.57
CA THR A 239 12.78 -8.06 -0.74
C THR A 239 11.72 -8.24 -1.82
N PHE A 240 10.84 -7.24 -2.00
CA PHE A 240 9.72 -7.28 -2.94
C PHE A 240 9.84 -6.28 -4.09
N LYS A 241 10.93 -5.51 -4.22
CA LYS A 241 11.15 -4.62 -5.38
C LYS A 241 11.28 -5.39 -6.69
N GLY A 242 11.70 -6.64 -6.63
CA GLY A 242 11.81 -7.49 -7.80
C GLY A 242 12.89 -7.05 -8.79
N ILE A 243 12.89 -7.68 -9.95
CA ILE A 243 13.82 -7.40 -11.05
C ILE A 243 13.17 -6.42 -12.00
N LYS A 244 13.86 -5.33 -12.32
CA LYS A 244 13.38 -4.33 -13.28
C LYS A 244 13.25 -4.91 -14.69
N LYS A 245 12.26 -4.42 -15.44
CA LYS A 245 12.01 -4.85 -16.83
C LYS A 245 13.23 -4.69 -17.74
N ASN A 246 14.05 -3.66 -17.48
CA ASN A 246 15.25 -3.35 -18.30
C ASN A 246 16.44 -4.28 -18.03
N ASN A 247 16.40 -5.09 -16.98
CA ASN A 247 17.48 -6.03 -16.67
C ASN A 247 17.30 -7.32 -17.48
N ASN A 248 18.13 -7.48 -18.50
CA ASN A 248 18.08 -8.64 -19.41
C ASN A 248 18.97 -9.81 -18.95
N TYR A 249 18.91 -10.13 -17.65
CA TYR A 249 19.51 -11.38 -17.16
C TYR A 249 18.78 -12.59 -17.75
N ASN A 250 19.50 -13.61 -18.19
CA ASN A 250 18.89 -14.79 -18.82
C ASN A 250 17.76 -15.39 -17.97
N PHE A 251 17.99 -15.60 -16.66
CA PHE A 251 16.97 -16.15 -15.78
C PHE A 251 15.72 -15.25 -15.67
N SER A 252 15.87 -13.93 -15.73
CA SER A 252 14.73 -13.00 -15.69
C SER A 252 13.94 -13.01 -17.00
N VAL A 253 14.61 -13.23 -18.14
CA VAL A 253 13.97 -13.39 -19.44
C VAL A 253 13.12 -14.67 -19.48
N TYR A 254 13.66 -15.79 -19.02
CA TYR A 254 12.89 -17.04 -18.90
C TYR A 254 11.68 -16.90 -17.97
N ASN A 255 11.87 -16.24 -16.83
CA ASN A 255 10.77 -16.03 -15.87
C ASN A 255 9.68 -15.14 -16.48
N ARG A 256 10.05 -14.05 -17.19
CA ARG A 256 9.09 -13.18 -17.91
C ARG A 256 8.35 -13.93 -19.01
N ALA A 257 9.06 -14.74 -19.79
CA ALA A 257 8.46 -15.56 -20.84
C ALA A 257 7.45 -16.56 -20.25
N ALA A 258 7.81 -17.24 -19.16
CA ALA A 258 6.91 -18.15 -18.46
C ALA A 258 5.67 -17.42 -17.93
N ASN A 259 5.83 -16.25 -17.29
CA ASN A 259 4.70 -15.46 -16.80
C ASN A 259 3.76 -15.03 -17.93
N LEU A 260 4.32 -14.57 -19.06
CA LEU A 260 3.53 -14.15 -20.22
C LEU A 260 2.79 -15.34 -20.84
N TYR A 261 3.44 -16.49 -20.96
CA TYR A 261 2.83 -17.71 -21.48
C TYR A 261 1.69 -18.17 -20.58
N ILE A 262 1.90 -18.24 -19.27
CA ILE A 262 0.88 -18.67 -18.31
C ILE A 262 -0.33 -17.72 -18.30
N GLU A 263 -0.08 -16.40 -18.38
CA GLU A 263 -1.16 -15.42 -18.48
C GLU A 263 -2.04 -15.68 -19.71
N ARG A 264 -1.43 -15.80 -20.89
CA ARG A 264 -2.14 -16.12 -22.13
C ARG A 264 -2.84 -17.49 -22.06
N PHE A 265 -2.16 -18.47 -21.53
CA PHE A 265 -2.71 -19.82 -21.34
C PHE A 265 -4.00 -19.78 -20.49
N ASN A 266 -3.98 -19.03 -19.41
CA ASN A 266 -5.14 -18.90 -18.52
C ASN A 266 -6.27 -18.05 -19.15
N ASP A 267 -5.95 -17.07 -19.99
CA ASP A 267 -6.92 -16.18 -20.63
C ASP A 267 -7.54 -16.80 -21.89
N GLU A 268 -6.75 -17.51 -22.69
CA GLU A 268 -7.18 -18.11 -23.95
C GLU A 268 -7.85 -19.50 -23.79
N GLY A 269 -7.93 -19.99 -22.54
CA GLY A 269 -8.64 -21.24 -22.25
C GLY A 269 -7.98 -22.51 -22.80
N MET A 270 -6.66 -22.52 -22.99
CA MET A 270 -5.89 -23.71 -23.41
C MET A 270 -5.84 -24.79 -22.33
N TYR A 271 -7.01 -25.14 -21.83
CA TYR A 271 -7.18 -26.04 -20.67
C TYR A 271 -6.88 -27.50 -20.90
N GLU A 272 -6.70 -27.95 -22.14
CA GLU A 272 -6.40 -29.35 -22.44
C GLU A 272 -5.15 -29.85 -21.71
N LEU A 273 -4.11 -28.98 -21.59
CA LEU A 273 -2.85 -29.33 -20.93
C LEU A 273 -2.96 -29.48 -19.39
N THR A 274 -4.02 -28.97 -18.80
CA THR A 274 -4.20 -28.93 -17.33
C THR A 274 -5.52 -29.57 -16.88
N SER A 275 -6.19 -30.34 -17.76
CA SER A 275 -7.49 -30.93 -17.46
C SER A 275 -8.54 -29.92 -16.99
N GLY A 276 -8.55 -28.72 -17.60
CA GLY A 276 -9.49 -27.65 -17.29
C GLY A 276 -9.10 -26.73 -16.14
N LYS A 277 -7.88 -26.84 -15.61
CA LYS A 277 -7.42 -26.02 -14.48
C LYS A 277 -6.49 -24.90 -14.92
N ARG A 278 -6.63 -23.73 -14.27
CA ARG A 278 -5.66 -22.63 -14.43
C ARG A 278 -4.30 -23.02 -13.85
N VAL A 279 -3.24 -22.57 -14.50
CA VAL A 279 -1.87 -22.73 -14.02
C VAL A 279 -1.51 -21.59 -13.08
N ASN A 280 -0.89 -21.91 -11.95
CA ASN A 280 -0.38 -20.89 -11.05
C ASN A 280 0.72 -20.07 -11.73
N GLN A 281 0.54 -18.75 -11.76
CA GLN A 281 1.47 -17.83 -12.40
C GLN A 281 2.65 -17.51 -11.49
N PHE A 282 2.48 -17.57 -10.18
CA PHE A 282 3.45 -17.13 -9.19
C PHE A 282 3.91 -18.27 -8.30
N GLN A 283 5.17 -18.19 -7.87
CA GLN A 283 5.73 -19.05 -6.84
C GLN A 283 6.61 -18.21 -5.91
N LEU A 284 6.51 -18.45 -4.60
CA LEU A 284 7.26 -17.72 -3.55
C LEU A 284 8.78 -17.79 -3.72
N THR A 285 9.27 -18.85 -4.36
CA THR A 285 10.71 -19.11 -4.56
C THR A 285 11.24 -18.59 -5.88
N GLN A 286 10.37 -18.08 -6.76
CA GLN A 286 10.78 -17.51 -8.05
C GLN A 286 11.03 -16.01 -7.97
N PRO A 287 11.85 -15.46 -8.89
CA PRO A 287 12.08 -14.04 -8.96
C PRO A 287 10.79 -13.27 -9.26
N LEU A 288 10.52 -12.23 -8.47
CA LEU A 288 9.46 -11.27 -8.76
C LEU A 288 9.94 -10.31 -9.84
N ILE A 289 9.09 -9.99 -10.81
CA ILE A 289 9.35 -8.94 -11.81
C ILE A 289 8.65 -7.66 -11.35
N ALA A 290 9.36 -6.54 -11.40
CA ALA A 290 8.84 -5.24 -11.02
C ALA A 290 7.70 -4.77 -11.95
N GLY A 291 6.84 -3.90 -11.45
CA GLY A 291 5.68 -3.38 -12.18
C GLY A 291 4.42 -4.21 -11.94
N LYS A 292 3.59 -4.40 -12.98
CA LYS A 292 2.29 -5.11 -12.95
C LYS A 292 2.33 -6.45 -12.19
N ARG A 293 3.42 -7.21 -12.35
CA ARG A 293 3.55 -8.54 -11.75
C ARG A 293 3.57 -8.53 -10.22
N PHE A 294 4.08 -7.48 -9.61
CA PHE A 294 4.02 -7.32 -8.15
C PHE A 294 2.58 -7.22 -7.64
N PHE A 295 1.75 -6.43 -8.29
CA PHE A 295 0.36 -6.28 -7.88
C PHE A 295 -0.40 -7.60 -8.04
N GLN A 296 -0.24 -8.25 -9.18
CA GLN A 296 -0.85 -9.57 -9.44
C GLN A 296 -0.39 -10.62 -8.42
N TYR A 297 0.92 -10.66 -8.12
CA TYR A 297 1.52 -11.51 -7.08
C TYR A 297 0.88 -11.25 -5.71
N SER A 298 0.80 -10.01 -5.30
CA SER A 298 0.29 -9.66 -3.98
C SER A 298 -1.20 -10.00 -3.81
N LEU A 299 -2.00 -9.74 -4.83
CA LEU A 299 -3.42 -10.06 -4.84
C LEU A 299 -3.64 -11.58 -4.85
N TYR A 300 -2.89 -12.31 -5.67
CA TYR A 300 -2.93 -13.77 -5.69
C TYR A 300 -2.66 -14.38 -4.30
N TYR A 301 -1.62 -13.90 -3.60
CA TYR A 301 -1.32 -14.41 -2.25
C TYR A 301 -2.29 -13.91 -1.18
N ALA A 302 -2.95 -12.78 -1.40
CA ALA A 302 -4.03 -12.34 -0.52
C ALA A 302 -5.23 -13.27 -0.61
N ASP A 303 -5.60 -13.69 -1.82
CA ASP A 303 -6.67 -14.66 -2.05
C ASP A 303 -6.29 -16.06 -1.52
N LEU A 304 -5.05 -16.49 -1.77
CA LEU A 304 -4.54 -17.76 -1.25
C LEU A 304 -4.55 -17.79 0.29
N TYR A 305 -4.16 -16.70 0.94
CA TYR A 305 -4.20 -16.58 2.39
C TYR A 305 -5.64 -16.79 2.92
N ASP A 306 -6.63 -16.11 2.33
CA ASP A 306 -8.03 -16.25 2.73
C ASP A 306 -8.52 -17.70 2.57
N MET A 307 -8.27 -18.31 1.42
CA MET A 307 -8.63 -19.70 1.17
C MET A 307 -8.02 -20.67 2.18
N VAL A 308 -6.74 -20.46 2.52
CA VAL A 308 -6.04 -21.30 3.49
C VAL A 308 -6.55 -21.07 4.91
N GLU A 309 -6.74 -19.81 5.31
CA GLU A 309 -7.25 -19.46 6.63
C GLU A 309 -8.66 -20.03 6.85
N GLU A 310 -9.58 -19.83 5.90
CA GLU A 310 -10.94 -20.38 5.94
C GLU A 310 -10.94 -21.91 6.00
N HIS A 311 -10.10 -22.56 5.19
CA HIS A 311 -10.00 -24.02 5.18
C HIS A 311 -9.48 -24.57 6.52
N ILE A 312 -8.45 -23.94 7.10
CA ILE A 312 -7.89 -24.31 8.39
C ILE A 312 -8.91 -24.08 9.50
N ASP A 313 -9.57 -22.93 9.52
CA ASP A 313 -10.56 -22.61 10.55
C ASP A 313 -11.77 -23.54 10.49
N PHE A 314 -12.20 -23.93 9.30
CA PHE A 314 -13.26 -24.93 9.13
C PHE A 314 -12.82 -26.31 9.63
N LYS A 315 -11.65 -26.81 9.22
CA LYS A 315 -11.16 -28.16 9.55
C LYS A 315 -10.76 -28.32 11.02
N PHE A 316 -10.31 -27.27 11.67
CA PHE A 316 -9.82 -27.28 13.06
C PHE A 316 -10.72 -26.47 14.02
N LYS A 317 -11.97 -26.19 13.61
CA LYS A 317 -12.91 -25.38 14.37
C LYS A 317 -13.03 -25.83 15.83
N ASP A 318 -13.23 -27.13 16.06
CA ASP A 318 -13.42 -27.67 17.41
C ASP A 318 -12.14 -27.60 18.26
N ILE A 319 -10.97 -27.67 17.62
CA ILE A 319 -9.68 -27.54 18.29
C ILE A 319 -9.45 -26.09 18.69
N PHE A 320 -9.66 -25.14 17.79
CA PHE A 320 -9.42 -23.71 18.05
C PHE A 320 -10.49 -23.07 18.94
N ALA A 321 -11.67 -23.67 19.04
CA ALA A 321 -12.69 -23.25 20.03
C ALA A 321 -12.27 -23.54 21.49
N ASN A 322 -11.23 -24.33 21.73
CA ASN A 322 -10.73 -24.58 23.07
C ASN A 322 -9.85 -23.42 23.55
N LYS A 323 -10.17 -22.84 24.70
CA LYS A 323 -9.45 -21.71 25.33
C LYS A 323 -7.94 -21.94 25.53
N VAL A 324 -7.48 -23.18 25.50
CA VAL A 324 -6.05 -23.52 25.55
C VAL A 324 -5.27 -22.91 24.36
N TYR A 325 -5.93 -22.59 23.25
CA TYR A 325 -5.35 -22.04 22.03
C TYR A 325 -5.52 -20.51 21.88
N GLU A 326 -5.91 -19.81 22.93
CA GLU A 326 -6.14 -18.35 22.90
C GLU A 326 -4.91 -17.51 23.31
N SER A 327 -3.80 -18.13 23.69
CA SER A 327 -2.62 -17.38 24.13
C SER A 327 -1.94 -16.67 22.94
N THR A 328 -1.19 -15.59 23.21
CA THR A 328 -0.38 -14.90 22.19
C THR A 328 0.58 -15.84 21.45
N GLY A 329 1.14 -16.82 22.19
CA GLY A 329 2.02 -17.83 21.60
C GLY A 329 1.29 -18.76 20.62
N ASP A 330 0.00 -19.03 20.85
CA ASP A 330 -0.82 -19.83 19.93
C ASP A 330 -1.09 -19.06 18.63
N GLY A 331 -1.29 -17.76 18.71
CA GLY A 331 -1.40 -16.90 17.53
C GLY A 331 -0.15 -16.96 16.64
N TYR A 332 1.06 -17.00 17.23
CA TYR A 332 2.29 -17.17 16.46
C TYR A 332 2.41 -18.55 15.82
N VAL A 333 2.01 -19.61 16.54
CA VAL A 333 2.00 -20.97 16.02
C VAL A 333 0.96 -21.15 14.92
N LYS A 334 -0.25 -20.56 15.08
CA LYS A 334 -1.28 -20.56 14.03
C LYS A 334 -0.77 -19.88 12.76
N THR A 335 -0.08 -18.75 12.89
CA THR A 335 0.55 -18.06 11.75
C THR A 335 1.60 -18.95 11.07
N LEU A 336 2.43 -19.64 11.83
CA LEU A 336 3.40 -20.61 11.29
C LEU A 336 2.69 -21.73 10.52
N PHE A 337 1.61 -22.28 11.08
CA PHE A 337 0.82 -23.34 10.45
C PHE A 337 0.21 -22.87 9.12
N ILE A 338 -0.42 -21.67 9.09
CA ILE A 338 -0.93 -21.08 7.86
C ILE A 338 0.19 -20.91 6.84
N ASN A 339 1.33 -20.38 7.24
CA ASN A 339 2.48 -20.14 6.36
C ASN A 339 3.01 -21.43 5.72
N VAL A 340 3.12 -22.51 6.48
CA VAL A 340 3.56 -23.80 5.93
C VAL A 340 2.53 -24.36 4.94
N VAL A 341 1.25 -24.24 5.23
CA VAL A 341 0.20 -24.69 4.31
C VAL A 341 0.19 -23.85 3.04
N MET A 342 0.33 -22.52 3.15
CA MET A 342 0.47 -21.64 1.99
C MET A 342 1.67 -22.03 1.12
N PHE A 343 2.83 -22.27 1.74
CA PHE A 343 4.04 -22.68 1.02
C PHE A 343 3.88 -24.05 0.34
N TYR A 344 3.18 -24.97 0.98
CA TYR A 344 2.86 -26.28 0.38
C TYR A 344 1.97 -26.11 -0.85
N ILE A 345 0.88 -25.35 -0.76
CA ILE A 345 -0.03 -25.10 -1.87
C ILE A 345 0.67 -24.37 -3.01
N ASP A 346 1.56 -23.43 -2.69
CA ASP A 346 2.42 -22.73 -3.66
C ASP A 346 3.23 -23.70 -4.54
N LYS A 347 3.66 -24.84 -3.98
CA LYS A 347 4.47 -25.84 -4.68
C LYS A 347 3.65 -26.94 -5.36
N PHE A 348 2.57 -27.38 -4.74
CA PHE A 348 1.87 -28.62 -5.11
C PHE A 348 0.41 -28.43 -5.47
N ASN A 349 -0.11 -27.17 -5.44
CA ASN A 349 -1.51 -26.76 -5.55
C ASN A 349 -2.42 -27.22 -4.38
N PHE A 350 -3.66 -26.71 -4.37
CA PHE A 350 -4.63 -26.98 -3.30
C PHE A 350 -5.11 -28.44 -3.29
N ASP A 351 -5.26 -29.08 -4.45
CA ASP A 351 -5.74 -30.47 -4.56
C ASP A 351 -4.76 -31.47 -3.92
N ALA A 352 -3.50 -31.12 -3.86
CA ALA A 352 -2.48 -31.96 -3.22
C ALA A 352 -2.58 -31.91 -1.67
N LEU A 353 -3.33 -30.97 -1.08
CA LEU A 353 -3.45 -30.82 0.37
C LEU A 353 -4.49 -31.81 0.92
N THR A 354 -4.07 -33.04 1.19
CA THR A 354 -4.91 -34.05 1.83
C THR A 354 -5.10 -33.76 3.33
N ASP A 355 -6.17 -34.30 3.91
CA ASP A 355 -6.40 -34.21 5.37
C ASP A 355 -5.23 -34.75 6.20
N SER A 356 -4.57 -35.80 5.72
CA SER A 356 -3.38 -36.39 6.39
C SER A 356 -2.21 -35.40 6.41
N ARG A 357 -1.95 -34.73 5.27
CA ARG A 357 -0.88 -33.72 5.18
C ARG A 357 -1.20 -32.49 6.03
N LEU A 358 -2.46 -32.02 6.00
CA LEU A 358 -2.90 -30.92 6.81
C LEU A 358 -2.72 -31.19 8.31
N LYS A 359 -3.10 -32.40 8.77
CA LYS A 359 -2.86 -32.86 10.15
C LYS A 359 -1.37 -32.98 10.47
N PHE A 360 -0.54 -33.37 9.51
CA PHE A 360 0.91 -33.43 9.69
C PHE A 360 1.48 -32.01 9.93
N PHE A 361 1.11 -31.01 9.10
CA PHE A 361 1.55 -29.64 9.28
C PHE A 361 1.07 -29.02 10.58
N PHE A 362 -0.16 -29.32 10.99
CA PHE A 362 -0.67 -28.93 12.31
C PHE A 362 0.22 -29.49 13.43
N ARG A 363 0.46 -30.80 13.44
CA ARG A 363 1.31 -31.44 14.45
C ARG A 363 2.73 -30.88 14.45
N TRP A 364 3.28 -30.63 13.28
CA TRP A 364 4.61 -30.03 13.13
C TRP A 364 4.67 -28.65 13.75
N ALA A 365 3.77 -27.74 13.39
CA ALA A 365 3.75 -26.39 13.91
C ALA A 365 3.47 -26.37 15.43
N TYR A 366 2.46 -27.11 15.87
CA TYR A 366 2.05 -27.14 17.29
C TYR A 366 2.99 -27.97 18.19
N SER A 367 3.96 -28.70 17.66
CA SER A 367 5.01 -29.32 18.45
C SER A 367 5.82 -28.32 19.28
N LEU A 368 5.88 -27.05 18.85
CA LEU A 368 6.47 -25.97 19.63
C LEU A 368 5.80 -25.77 20.99
N ARG A 369 4.46 -25.94 21.05
CA ARG A 369 3.69 -25.82 22.30
C ARG A 369 3.95 -26.97 23.28
N LEU A 370 4.40 -28.12 22.77
CA LEU A 370 4.76 -29.27 23.59
C LEU A 370 6.20 -29.18 24.11
N THR A 371 7.06 -28.46 23.38
CA THR A 371 8.50 -28.40 23.69
C THR A 371 8.91 -27.14 24.44
N MET A 372 8.04 -26.10 24.45
CA MET A 372 8.34 -24.79 25.05
C MET A 372 7.26 -24.36 26.02
N LYS A 373 7.64 -23.85 27.20
CA LYS A 373 6.69 -23.26 28.16
C LYS A 373 6.03 -21.99 27.62
N ALA A 374 6.77 -21.18 26.88
CA ALA A 374 6.30 -19.98 26.20
C ALA A 374 6.84 -19.97 24.78
N VAL A 375 5.97 -19.63 23.81
CA VAL A 375 6.35 -19.49 22.41
C VAL A 375 6.35 -18.01 22.05
N TYR A 376 7.49 -17.53 21.56
CA TYR A 376 7.73 -16.16 21.11
C TYR A 376 7.88 -16.13 19.59
N LYS A 377 7.82 -14.95 18.98
CA LYS A 377 8.07 -14.75 17.54
C LYS A 377 9.42 -15.32 17.11
N GLU A 378 10.46 -15.11 17.92
CA GLU A 378 11.82 -15.59 17.70
C GLU A 378 11.89 -17.12 17.73
N SER A 379 11.11 -17.75 18.61
CA SER A 379 11.04 -19.21 18.68
C SER A 379 10.48 -19.81 17.40
N VAL A 380 9.38 -19.22 16.90
CA VAL A 380 8.75 -19.61 15.64
C VAL A 380 9.69 -19.38 14.45
N ASN A 381 10.31 -18.21 14.40
CA ASN A 381 11.26 -17.85 13.34
C ASN A 381 12.47 -18.80 13.29
N ASN A 382 13.06 -19.13 14.45
CA ASN A 382 14.17 -20.07 14.52
C ASN A 382 13.74 -21.49 14.14
N TYR A 383 12.56 -21.92 14.58
CA TYR A 383 12.02 -23.23 14.25
C TYR A 383 11.76 -23.38 12.74
N ALA A 384 11.15 -22.36 12.11
CA ALA A 384 10.91 -22.34 10.68
C ALA A 384 12.18 -22.37 9.83
N GLN A 385 13.30 -21.80 10.36
CA GLN A 385 14.62 -21.85 9.72
C GLN A 385 15.38 -23.17 10.00
N GLY A 386 14.82 -24.09 10.78
CA GLY A 386 15.51 -25.30 11.22
C GLY A 386 16.55 -25.09 12.32
N LYS A 387 16.61 -23.91 12.94
CA LYS A 387 17.46 -23.61 14.08
C LYS A 387 16.80 -24.10 15.37
N GLY A 388 17.01 -25.35 15.75
CA GLY A 388 16.51 -25.89 17.00
C GLY A 388 17.37 -25.49 18.20
N ARG A 389 16.81 -25.56 19.45
CA ARG A 389 17.54 -25.33 20.72
C ARG A 389 18.69 -26.31 20.94
N THR A 390 18.73 -27.42 20.24
CA THR A 390 19.68 -28.55 20.43
C THR A 390 20.60 -28.81 19.25
N GLY A 391 20.74 -27.85 18.31
CA GLY A 391 21.62 -28.04 17.13
C GLY A 391 21.20 -29.13 16.15
N GLN A 392 20.04 -29.75 16.34
CA GLN A 392 19.45 -30.66 15.36
C GLN A 392 18.79 -29.81 14.26
N ASN A 393 19.36 -29.80 13.07
CA ASN A 393 18.84 -29.19 11.87
C ASN A 393 17.49 -29.84 11.50
N ARG A 394 16.38 -29.22 11.90
CA ARG A 394 15.05 -29.52 11.38
C ARG A 394 14.67 -28.39 10.44
N THR A 395 15.13 -28.50 9.21
CA THR A 395 14.80 -27.53 8.15
C THR A 395 13.35 -27.65 7.74
N LEU A 396 12.77 -26.56 7.17
CA LEU A 396 11.52 -26.63 6.40
C LEU A 396 11.58 -27.77 5.37
N GLU A 397 12.76 -28.06 4.81
CA GLU A 397 13.02 -29.21 3.93
C GLU A 397 12.76 -30.56 4.63
N GLY A 398 12.97 -30.69 5.92
CA GLY A 398 12.61 -31.86 6.69
C GLY A 398 11.13 -31.99 7.04
N ALA A 399 10.32 -30.96 6.72
CA ALA A 399 8.86 -30.98 6.85
C ALA A 399 8.16 -31.39 5.53
N TRP A 400 8.92 -31.47 4.45
CA TRP A 400 8.47 -31.93 3.12
C TRP A 400 8.90 -33.41 2.89
#